data_256c9ca3605a83a56dc6957f03e1049e
#
_entry.id   256c9ca3605a83a56dc6957f03e1049e
#
_cell.length_a   1.000
_cell.length_b   1.000
_cell.length_c   1.000
_cell.angle_alpha   90.00
_cell.angle_beta   90.00
_cell.angle_gamma   90.00
#
_symmetry.space_group_name_H-M   'P 1'
#
loop_
_entity.id
_entity.type
_entity.pdbx_description
1 polymer ?
#
loop_
_entity_poly.entity_id
_entity_poly.type
_entity_poly.pdbx_seq_one_letter_code
_entity_poly.pdbx_strand_id
1 'polypeptide(L)'
;GTGAQGHRFVRYADDCNVYVKSKAAGERVMASLEEFLRKRLRLKVNRDKSAVARPWERKFLGYSVTVNLKPRLRIAPKSLQRLKAKLTPILRRGRGRDLASVVVELNRVTRGWVAYYRLVDVKASFEELDAWIRRKLRCIVWRQWKRPRTRKTELRRRGLDEARASAAAYNSHGPWWNACASPMNEAIPIAALRRLGLMSLLDEYRRLQCPS
;
A
#
# COMPACT_ATOMS: atom_id res chain seq x y z
N GLY A 1 -35.09 1.54 12.41
CA GLY A 1 -36.07 1.81 11.39
C GLY A 1 -35.60 2.52 10.14
N THR A 2 -34.36 2.22 9.60
CA THR A 2 -33.83 2.83 8.37
C THR A 2 -34.17 2.05 7.09
N GLY A 3 -34.71 0.84 7.21
CA GLY A 3 -35.04 -0.02 6.07
C GLY A 3 -36.25 0.41 5.23
N ALA A 4 -37.24 1.09 5.84
CA ALA A 4 -38.45 1.48 5.16
C ALA A 4 -38.29 2.66 4.16
N GLN A 5 -37.18 3.43 4.23
CA GLN A 5 -36.92 4.60 3.36
C GLN A 5 -35.88 4.33 2.27
N GLY A 6 -35.49 3.09 2.03
CA GLY A 6 -34.49 2.73 1.01
C GLY A 6 -33.07 3.16 1.35
N HIS A 7 -32.77 3.53 2.60
CA HIS A 7 -31.42 3.83 3.07
C HIS A 7 -30.70 2.54 3.46
N ARG A 8 -29.41 2.44 3.10
CA ARG A 8 -28.53 1.35 3.53
C ARG A 8 -27.51 1.89 4.51
N PHE A 9 -27.21 1.14 5.56
CA PHE A 9 -26.19 1.52 6.52
C PHE A 9 -25.24 0.36 6.79
N VAL A 10 -24.00 0.70 7.12
CA VAL A 10 -22.98 -0.23 7.58
C VAL A 10 -22.38 0.34 8.85
N ARG A 11 -22.30 -0.48 9.89
CA ARG A 11 -21.69 -0.11 11.17
C ARG A 11 -20.60 -1.08 11.56
N TYR A 12 -19.52 -0.55 12.08
CA TYR A 12 -18.46 -1.32 12.72
C TYR A 12 -18.00 -0.54 13.96
N ALA A 13 -18.26 -1.11 15.14
CA ALA A 13 -18.07 -0.46 16.44
C ALA A 13 -18.74 0.92 16.49
N ASP A 14 -17.96 1.99 16.63
CA ASP A 14 -18.39 3.40 16.65
C ASP A 14 -18.45 4.05 15.25
N ASP A 15 -17.80 3.44 14.25
CA ASP A 15 -17.85 3.92 12.86
C ASP A 15 -19.15 3.48 12.18
N CYS A 16 -19.90 4.44 11.60
CA CYS A 16 -21.13 4.17 10.86
C CYS A 16 -21.18 4.96 9.56
N ASN A 17 -21.54 4.28 8.46
CA ASN A 17 -21.88 4.92 7.19
C ASN A 17 -23.31 4.67 6.81
N VAL A 18 -24.05 5.74 6.48
CA VAL A 18 -25.40 5.68 5.94
C VAL A 18 -25.38 6.12 4.48
N TYR A 19 -25.83 5.24 3.59
CA TYR A 19 -25.87 5.50 2.14
C TYR A 19 -27.27 5.98 1.75
N VAL A 20 -27.31 7.12 1.09
CA VAL A 20 -28.55 7.81 0.67
C VAL A 20 -28.47 8.20 -0.80
N LYS A 21 -29.61 8.47 -1.45
CA LYS A 21 -29.68 8.76 -2.89
C LYS A 21 -29.23 10.19 -3.27
N SER A 22 -29.32 11.15 -2.33
CA SER A 22 -28.99 12.55 -2.61
C SER A 22 -28.27 13.22 -1.44
N LYS A 23 -27.58 14.32 -1.71
CA LYS A 23 -26.91 15.14 -0.69
C LYS A 23 -27.92 15.69 0.32
N ALA A 24 -29.06 16.22 -0.15
CA ALA A 24 -30.11 16.74 0.72
C ALA A 24 -30.71 15.66 1.65
N ALA A 25 -30.85 14.42 1.16
CA ALA A 25 -31.24 13.30 2.01
C ALA A 25 -30.16 12.97 3.06
N GLY A 26 -28.89 13.05 2.69
CA GLY A 26 -27.78 12.88 3.63
C GLY A 26 -27.74 13.92 4.72
N GLU A 27 -27.97 15.17 4.40
CA GLU A 27 -28.01 16.29 5.35
C GLU A 27 -29.17 16.12 6.35
N ARG A 28 -30.36 15.72 5.87
CA ARG A 28 -31.51 15.41 6.76
C ARG A 28 -31.23 14.26 7.70
N VAL A 29 -30.66 13.17 7.18
CA VAL A 29 -30.27 11.99 8.00
C VAL A 29 -29.24 12.39 9.05
N MET A 30 -28.23 13.18 8.68
CA MET A 30 -27.20 13.66 9.60
C MET A 30 -27.82 14.47 10.73
N ALA A 31 -28.69 15.44 10.41
CA ALA A 31 -29.38 16.27 11.41
C ALA A 31 -30.25 15.43 12.36
N SER A 32 -31.01 14.49 11.81
CA SER A 32 -31.85 13.57 12.60
C SER A 32 -31.00 12.67 13.53
N LEU A 33 -29.88 12.15 13.05
CA LEU A 33 -28.97 11.35 13.88
C LEU A 33 -28.31 12.18 14.98
N GLU A 34 -27.85 13.40 14.67
CA GLU A 34 -27.28 14.32 15.67
C GLU A 34 -28.28 14.63 16.77
N GLU A 35 -29.53 14.91 16.39
CA GLU A 35 -30.61 15.19 17.35
C GLU A 35 -30.94 13.98 18.23
N PHE A 36 -31.05 12.79 17.63
CA PHE A 36 -31.27 11.53 18.34
C PHE A 36 -30.15 11.24 19.35
N LEU A 37 -28.88 11.31 18.89
CA LEU A 37 -27.71 11.04 19.74
C LEU A 37 -27.65 12.03 20.91
N ARG A 38 -27.93 13.31 20.65
CA ARG A 38 -27.96 14.36 21.68
C ARG A 38 -29.07 14.16 22.68
N LYS A 39 -30.34 13.96 22.20
CA LYS A 39 -31.53 13.91 23.08
C LYS A 39 -31.65 12.59 23.82
N ARG A 40 -31.40 11.46 23.14
CA ARG A 40 -31.62 10.11 23.71
C ARG A 40 -30.41 9.51 24.40
N LEU A 41 -29.23 9.70 23.82
CA LEU A 41 -28.02 9.08 24.32
C LEU A 41 -27.06 10.08 24.99
N ARG A 42 -27.38 11.38 24.98
CA ARG A 42 -26.50 12.46 25.51
C ARG A 42 -25.09 12.46 24.92
N LEU A 43 -24.97 11.96 23.68
CA LEU A 43 -23.70 11.88 22.94
C LEU A 43 -23.58 13.06 21.98
N LYS A 44 -22.35 13.56 21.79
CA LYS A 44 -22.01 14.57 20.78
C LYS A 44 -21.40 13.92 19.55
N VAL A 45 -21.88 14.30 18.37
CA VAL A 45 -21.26 13.88 17.09
C VAL A 45 -19.96 14.64 16.90
N ASN A 46 -18.89 13.92 16.56
CA ASN A 46 -17.63 14.55 16.21
C ASN A 46 -17.69 15.10 14.77
N ARG A 47 -17.87 16.41 14.65
CA ARG A 47 -18.04 17.11 13.37
C ARG A 47 -16.81 17.05 12.47
N ASP A 48 -15.60 16.93 13.02
CA ASP A 48 -14.37 16.80 12.22
C ASP A 48 -14.27 15.43 11.50
N LYS A 49 -14.91 14.42 12.08
CA LYS A 49 -14.93 13.05 11.54
C LYS A 49 -16.21 12.72 10.79
N SER A 50 -17.30 13.43 11.04
CA SER A 50 -18.61 13.18 10.45
C SER A 50 -18.88 14.16 9.32
N ALA A 51 -19.30 13.68 8.15
CA ALA A 51 -19.62 14.53 7.02
C ALA A 51 -20.55 13.82 6.04
N VAL A 52 -21.37 14.60 5.34
CA VAL A 52 -22.11 14.17 4.16
C VAL A 52 -21.20 14.36 2.94
N ALA A 53 -20.80 13.28 2.29
CA ALA A 53 -19.88 13.32 1.17
C ALA A 53 -20.13 12.14 0.22
N ARG A 54 -19.54 12.17 -0.96
CA ARG A 54 -19.63 11.06 -1.90
C ARG A 54 -18.80 9.84 -1.42
N PRO A 55 -19.24 8.58 -1.67
CA PRO A 55 -18.57 7.38 -1.15
C PRO A 55 -17.07 7.30 -1.50
N TRP A 56 -16.67 7.79 -2.67
CA TRP A 56 -15.27 7.77 -3.12
C TRP A 56 -14.38 8.83 -2.47
N GLU A 57 -14.96 9.86 -1.85
CA GLU A 57 -14.24 10.89 -1.09
C GLU A 57 -13.94 10.45 0.35
N ARG A 58 -14.63 9.42 0.80
CA ARG A 58 -14.50 8.90 2.17
C ARG A 58 -13.90 7.50 2.18
N LYS A 59 -13.37 7.15 3.32
CA LYS A 59 -12.89 5.80 3.60
C LYS A 59 -13.70 5.18 4.72
N PHE A 60 -13.90 3.87 4.64
CA PHE A 60 -14.46 3.07 5.73
C PHE A 60 -13.58 1.85 5.95
N LEU A 61 -13.09 1.62 7.18
CA LEU A 61 -12.17 0.54 7.52
C LEU A 61 -10.92 0.45 6.61
N GLY A 62 -10.42 1.59 6.15
CA GLY A 62 -9.27 1.62 5.25
C GLY A 62 -9.57 1.35 3.78
N TYR A 63 -10.80 1.02 3.44
CA TYR A 63 -11.29 0.87 2.06
C TYR A 63 -11.89 2.16 1.53
N SER A 64 -11.97 2.28 0.22
CA SER A 64 -12.69 3.31 -0.53
C SER A 64 -13.29 2.67 -1.78
N VAL A 65 -14.06 3.40 -2.56
CA VAL A 65 -14.61 2.94 -3.83
C VAL A 65 -14.12 3.79 -4.99
N THR A 66 -14.17 3.24 -6.21
CA THR A 66 -13.85 4.00 -7.42
C THR A 66 -15.03 4.87 -7.85
N VAL A 67 -14.75 5.89 -8.67
CA VAL A 67 -15.75 6.86 -9.18
C VAL A 67 -16.56 6.31 -10.38
N ASN A 68 -16.37 5.08 -10.79
CA ASN A 68 -16.97 4.50 -11.99
C ASN A 68 -18.48 4.23 -11.83
N LEU A 69 -19.21 4.10 -12.96
CA LEU A 69 -20.63 3.69 -13.00
C LEU A 69 -20.89 2.39 -12.22
N LYS A 70 -19.95 1.43 -12.29
CA LYS A 70 -19.91 0.26 -11.42
C LYS A 70 -18.80 0.45 -10.39
N PRO A 71 -19.11 0.94 -9.20
CA PRO A 71 -18.09 1.18 -8.16
C PRO A 71 -17.38 -0.11 -7.78
N ARG A 72 -16.05 -0.06 -7.73
CA ARG A 72 -15.18 -1.18 -7.34
C ARG A 72 -14.50 -0.85 -6.02
N LEU A 73 -14.37 -1.83 -5.16
CA LEU A 73 -13.71 -1.67 -3.88
C LEU A 73 -12.19 -1.53 -4.09
N ARG A 74 -11.60 -0.52 -3.47
CA ARG A 74 -10.16 -0.25 -3.53
C ARG A 74 -9.59 0.06 -2.15
N ILE A 75 -8.27 -0.04 -2.02
CA ILE A 75 -7.55 0.40 -0.83
C ILE A 75 -7.55 1.94 -0.81
N ALA A 76 -7.90 2.54 0.33
CA ALA A 76 -7.86 3.98 0.48
C ALA A 76 -6.40 4.50 0.40
N PRO A 77 -6.12 5.64 -0.27
CA PRO A 77 -4.77 6.18 -0.41
C PRO A 77 -4.02 6.37 0.91
N LYS A 78 -4.71 6.83 1.96
CA LYS A 78 -4.14 6.96 3.31
C LYS A 78 -3.67 5.62 3.89
N SER A 79 -4.32 4.50 3.54
CA SER A 79 -3.94 3.16 4.00
C SER A 79 -2.64 2.69 3.33
N LEU A 80 -2.45 3.01 2.04
CA LEU A 80 -1.19 2.77 1.32
C LEU A 80 -0.04 3.60 1.91
N GLN A 81 -0.29 4.87 2.20
CA GLN A 81 0.69 5.75 2.84
C GLN A 81 1.10 5.22 4.22
N ARG A 82 0.15 4.76 5.04
CA ARG A 82 0.41 4.16 6.35
C ARG A 82 1.28 2.90 6.24
N LEU A 83 1.01 2.03 5.26
CA LEU A 83 1.86 0.88 5.03
C LEU A 83 3.28 1.31 4.64
N LYS A 84 3.43 2.20 3.65
CA LYS A 84 4.75 2.73 3.25
C LYS A 84 5.49 3.37 4.43
N ALA A 85 4.79 4.11 5.29
CA ALA A 85 5.37 4.68 6.51
C ALA A 85 5.84 3.59 7.49
N LYS A 86 5.04 2.52 7.69
CA LYS A 86 5.39 1.38 8.56
C LYS A 86 6.59 0.58 8.02
N LEU A 87 6.71 0.41 6.71
CA LEU A 87 7.83 -0.32 6.08
C LEU A 87 9.11 0.52 6.00
N THR A 88 9.01 1.84 6.00
CA THR A 88 10.17 2.75 5.85
C THR A 88 11.25 2.56 6.92
N PRO A 89 10.95 2.41 8.22
CA PRO A 89 11.97 2.15 9.25
C PRO A 89 12.71 0.82 9.02
N ILE A 90 12.00 -0.25 8.64
CA ILE A 90 12.58 -1.56 8.32
C ILE A 90 13.61 -1.41 7.18
N LEU A 91 13.21 -0.73 6.11
CA LEU A 91 14.02 -0.48 4.93
C LEU A 91 15.21 0.48 5.20
N ARG A 92 15.06 1.45 6.12
CA ARG A 92 16.18 2.31 6.54
C ARG A 92 17.23 1.56 7.34
N ARG A 93 16.82 0.70 8.27
CA ARG A 93 17.71 -0.15 9.08
C ARG A 93 18.42 -1.22 8.24
N GLY A 94 17.86 -1.60 7.10
CA GLY A 94 18.43 -2.59 6.19
C GLY A 94 19.80 -2.24 5.58
N ARG A 95 20.28 -1.00 5.71
CA ARG A 95 21.55 -0.58 5.13
C ARG A 95 22.79 -1.32 5.67
N GLY A 96 22.74 -1.73 6.93
CA GLY A 96 23.82 -2.46 7.60
C GLY A 96 23.47 -3.92 7.92
N ARG A 97 22.36 -4.44 7.40
CA ARG A 97 21.86 -5.79 7.69
C ARG A 97 21.90 -6.67 6.44
N ASP A 98 21.93 -7.97 6.65
CA ASP A 98 21.66 -8.93 5.61
C ASP A 98 20.27 -8.72 4.97
N LEU A 99 20.21 -8.80 3.64
CA LEU A 99 19.02 -8.52 2.88
C LEU A 99 17.90 -9.55 3.14
N ALA A 100 18.27 -10.82 3.38
CA ALA A 100 17.28 -11.86 3.70
C ALA A 100 16.56 -11.56 5.02
N SER A 101 17.28 -11.11 6.04
CA SER A 101 16.69 -10.68 7.31
C SER A 101 15.71 -9.51 7.14
N VAL A 102 16.03 -8.56 6.26
CA VAL A 102 15.13 -7.44 5.92
C VAL A 102 13.86 -7.96 5.24
N VAL A 103 14.00 -8.91 4.31
CA VAL A 103 12.87 -9.52 3.58
C VAL A 103 11.93 -10.27 4.54
N VAL A 104 12.47 -11.03 5.50
CA VAL A 104 11.65 -11.73 6.51
C VAL A 104 10.80 -10.74 7.31
N GLU A 105 11.39 -9.63 7.75
CA GLU A 105 10.67 -8.60 8.52
C GLU A 105 9.61 -7.89 7.67
N LEU A 106 9.90 -7.60 6.40
CA LEU A 106 8.93 -7.05 5.45
C LEU A 106 7.74 -7.99 5.24
N ASN A 107 8.01 -9.28 4.98
CA ASN A 107 6.97 -10.28 4.73
C ASN A 107 6.01 -10.42 5.92
N ARG A 108 6.51 -10.36 7.15
CA ARG A 108 5.68 -10.42 8.36
C ARG A 108 4.63 -9.29 8.39
N VAL A 109 5.03 -8.08 8.02
CA VAL A 109 4.13 -6.92 7.99
C VAL A 109 3.18 -6.98 6.79
N THR A 110 3.71 -7.30 5.60
CA THR A 110 2.94 -7.25 4.36
C THR A 110 1.93 -8.38 4.24
N ARG A 111 2.21 -9.58 4.78
CA ARG A 111 1.27 -10.71 4.76
C ARG A 111 -0.03 -10.39 5.47
N GLY A 112 0.04 -9.91 6.70
CA GLY A 112 -1.16 -9.53 7.46
C GLY A 112 -1.92 -8.38 6.79
N TRP A 113 -1.19 -7.44 6.16
CA TRP A 113 -1.81 -6.33 5.46
C TRP A 113 -2.54 -6.78 4.19
N VAL A 114 -1.97 -7.69 3.39
CA VAL A 114 -2.63 -8.26 2.20
C VAL A 114 -3.87 -9.06 2.61
N ALA A 115 -3.77 -9.87 3.66
CA ALA A 115 -4.91 -10.64 4.18
C ALA A 115 -6.07 -9.74 4.60
N TYR A 116 -5.79 -8.58 5.23
CA TYR A 116 -6.80 -7.60 5.57
C TYR A 116 -7.48 -6.99 4.34
N TYR A 117 -6.71 -6.64 3.30
CA TYR A 117 -7.22 -6.02 2.07
C TYR A 117 -7.60 -7.01 0.96
N ARG A 118 -7.82 -8.29 1.30
CA ARG A 118 -8.17 -9.32 0.32
C ARG A 118 -9.48 -9.08 -0.44
N LEU A 119 -10.38 -8.25 0.09
CA LEU A 119 -11.71 -8.00 -0.51
C LEU A 119 -11.70 -6.92 -1.61
N VAL A 120 -10.56 -6.31 -1.93
CA VAL A 120 -10.52 -5.26 -2.97
C VAL A 120 -10.65 -5.85 -4.38
N ASP A 121 -11.27 -5.09 -5.27
CA ASP A 121 -11.38 -5.44 -6.70
C ASP A 121 -10.21 -4.88 -7.52
N VAL A 122 -9.56 -3.79 -7.02
CA VAL A 122 -8.52 -3.06 -7.73
C VAL A 122 -7.13 -3.54 -7.32
N LYS A 123 -6.48 -4.28 -8.22
CA LYS A 123 -5.17 -4.93 -7.99
C LYS A 123 -3.98 -3.98 -8.10
N ALA A 124 -4.12 -2.85 -8.81
CA ALA A 124 -3.03 -1.93 -9.12
C ALA A 124 -2.24 -1.47 -7.88
N SER A 125 -2.90 -1.33 -6.73
CA SER A 125 -2.23 -0.96 -5.47
C SER A 125 -1.20 -1.99 -4.99
N PHE A 126 -1.45 -3.29 -5.23
CA PHE A 126 -0.48 -4.35 -4.88
C PHE A 126 0.70 -4.34 -5.83
N GLU A 127 0.46 -4.13 -7.14
CA GLU A 127 1.50 -4.02 -8.18
C GLU A 127 2.44 -2.84 -7.91
N GLU A 128 1.86 -1.67 -7.59
CA GLU A 128 2.63 -0.49 -7.17
C GLU A 128 3.49 -0.73 -5.93
N LEU A 129 2.92 -1.37 -4.91
CA LEU A 129 3.64 -1.67 -3.67
C LEU A 129 4.77 -2.67 -3.91
N ASP A 130 4.53 -3.71 -4.71
CA ASP A 130 5.56 -4.67 -5.10
C ASP A 130 6.71 -3.98 -5.84
N ALA A 131 6.41 -3.11 -6.79
CA ALA A 131 7.42 -2.33 -7.51
C ALA A 131 8.20 -1.41 -6.56
N TRP A 132 7.51 -0.73 -5.65
CA TRP A 132 8.12 0.17 -4.68
C TRP A 132 9.03 -0.58 -3.70
N ILE A 133 8.60 -1.74 -3.17
CA ILE A 133 9.42 -2.59 -2.26
C ILE A 133 10.67 -3.07 -2.98
N ARG A 134 10.54 -3.61 -4.20
CA ARG A 134 11.68 -4.08 -5.01
C ARG A 134 12.70 -2.96 -5.25
N ARG A 135 12.22 -1.77 -5.60
CA ARG A 135 13.09 -0.59 -5.78
C ARG A 135 13.80 -0.21 -4.48
N LYS A 136 13.11 -0.24 -3.33
CA LYS A 136 13.72 0.02 -2.02
C LYS A 136 14.80 -1.01 -1.66
N LEU A 137 14.58 -2.29 -1.92
CA LEU A 137 15.57 -3.35 -1.68
C LEU A 137 16.80 -3.16 -2.56
N ARG A 138 16.64 -2.89 -3.86
CA ARG A 138 17.76 -2.56 -4.75
C ARG A 138 18.50 -1.30 -4.28
N CYS A 139 17.81 -0.31 -3.78
CA CYS A 139 18.42 0.89 -3.21
C CYS A 139 19.25 0.59 -1.96
N ILE A 140 18.86 -0.39 -1.13
CA ILE A 140 19.66 -0.87 0.01
C ILE A 140 20.94 -1.50 -0.50
N VAL A 141 20.87 -2.44 -1.45
CA VAL A 141 22.03 -3.11 -2.03
C VAL A 141 22.99 -2.10 -2.66
N TRP A 142 22.47 -1.17 -3.45
CA TRP A 142 23.29 -0.10 -4.04
C TRP A 142 24.05 0.71 -2.99
N ARG A 143 23.46 0.98 -1.85
CA ARG A 143 24.10 1.68 -0.73
C ARG A 143 25.09 0.82 0.02
N GLN A 144 24.86 -0.49 0.12
CA GLN A 144 25.82 -1.44 0.69
C GLN A 144 27.09 -1.53 -0.16
N TRP A 145 26.99 -1.39 -1.47
CA TRP A 145 28.12 -1.25 -2.39
C TRP A 145 28.67 0.18 -2.34
N LYS A 146 29.23 0.58 -1.24
CA LYS A 146 29.60 1.96 -0.90
C LYS A 146 30.39 2.70 -1.98
N ARG A 147 31.40 2.03 -2.59
CA ARG A 147 32.35 2.63 -3.53
C ARG A 147 32.02 2.27 -4.98
N PRO A 148 32.26 3.18 -5.96
CA PRO A 148 32.06 2.88 -7.39
C PRO A 148 32.76 1.61 -7.85
N ARG A 149 33.99 1.39 -7.42
CA ARG A 149 34.74 0.16 -7.74
C ARG A 149 34.00 -1.10 -7.28
N THR A 150 33.47 -1.10 -6.06
CA THR A 150 32.68 -2.22 -5.54
C THR A 150 31.40 -2.42 -6.36
N ARG A 151 30.70 -1.34 -6.70
CA ARG A 151 29.49 -1.38 -7.55
C ARG A 151 29.77 -2.02 -8.89
N LYS A 152 30.85 -1.60 -9.56
CA LYS A 152 31.31 -2.16 -10.84
C LYS A 152 31.56 -3.66 -10.71
N THR A 153 32.36 -4.08 -9.72
CA THR A 153 32.65 -5.50 -9.47
C THR A 153 31.42 -6.34 -9.24
N GLU A 154 30.50 -5.83 -8.40
CA GLU A 154 29.26 -6.52 -8.05
C GLU A 154 28.27 -6.61 -9.24
N LEU A 155 28.20 -5.58 -10.08
CA LEU A 155 27.40 -5.59 -11.30
C LEU A 155 27.95 -6.62 -12.30
N ARG A 156 29.26 -6.65 -12.51
CA ARG A 156 29.93 -7.66 -13.39
C ARG A 156 29.68 -9.08 -12.89
N ARG A 157 29.86 -9.30 -11.58
CA ARG A 157 29.63 -10.63 -10.97
C ARG A 157 28.21 -11.14 -11.20
N ARG A 158 27.27 -10.22 -11.46
CA ARG A 158 25.85 -10.53 -11.74
C ARG A 158 25.51 -10.53 -13.23
N GLY A 159 26.51 -10.53 -14.10
CA GLY A 159 26.34 -10.77 -15.53
C GLY A 159 26.36 -9.52 -16.42
N LEU A 160 26.55 -8.31 -15.87
CA LEU A 160 26.69 -7.13 -16.72
C LEU A 160 28.07 -7.12 -17.42
N ASP A 161 28.08 -6.65 -18.66
CA ASP A 161 29.34 -6.37 -19.39
C ASP A 161 30.13 -5.23 -18.73
N GLU A 162 31.42 -5.14 -19.09
CA GLU A 162 32.36 -4.18 -18.50
C GLU A 162 31.92 -2.72 -18.70
N ALA A 163 31.49 -2.37 -19.92
CA ALA A 163 31.17 -1.00 -20.27
C ALA A 163 29.92 -0.52 -19.52
N ARG A 164 28.87 -1.33 -19.53
CA ARG A 164 27.61 -1.01 -18.81
C ARG A 164 27.82 -0.99 -17.29
N ALA A 165 28.56 -1.93 -16.73
CA ALA A 165 28.87 -1.97 -15.31
C ALA A 165 29.65 -0.73 -14.88
N SER A 166 30.63 -0.30 -15.69
CA SER A 166 31.43 0.90 -15.46
C SER A 166 30.55 2.16 -15.52
N ALA A 167 29.80 2.35 -16.59
CA ALA A 167 28.89 3.47 -16.75
C ALA A 167 27.88 3.59 -15.60
N ALA A 168 27.29 2.47 -15.16
CA ALA A 168 26.36 2.44 -14.04
C ALA A 168 27.03 2.76 -12.70
N ALA A 169 28.23 2.25 -12.44
CA ALA A 169 28.92 2.40 -11.17
C ALA A 169 29.45 3.82 -10.92
N TYR A 170 29.86 4.52 -11.98
CA TYR A 170 30.51 5.83 -11.91
C TYR A 170 29.60 7.01 -12.28
N ASN A 171 28.30 6.77 -12.53
CA ASN A 171 27.36 7.86 -12.77
C ASN A 171 27.14 8.74 -11.52
N SER A 172 26.73 9.98 -11.74
CA SER A 172 26.45 10.96 -10.66
C SER A 172 25.07 10.79 -10.01
N HIS A 173 24.26 9.82 -10.48
CA HIS A 173 22.89 9.64 -9.97
C HIS A 173 22.84 9.02 -8.59
N GLY A 174 21.84 9.44 -7.82
CA GLY A 174 21.61 8.93 -6.46
C GLY A 174 21.12 7.47 -6.42
N PRO A 175 21.17 6.83 -5.23
CA PRO A 175 20.76 5.42 -5.06
C PRO A 175 19.35 5.10 -5.50
N TRP A 176 18.43 6.05 -5.38
CA TRP A 176 17.03 5.87 -5.77
C TRP A 176 16.86 5.78 -7.28
N TRP A 177 17.58 6.59 -8.03
CA TRP A 177 17.59 6.52 -9.50
C TRP A 177 18.21 5.20 -9.97
N ASN A 178 19.40 4.89 -9.48
CA ASN A 178 20.12 3.67 -9.85
C ASN A 178 19.30 2.39 -9.54
N ALA A 179 18.57 2.35 -8.42
CA ALA A 179 17.72 1.23 -8.05
C ALA A 179 16.57 0.94 -9.04
N CYS A 180 16.25 1.88 -9.94
CA CYS A 180 15.25 1.72 -11.00
C CYS A 180 15.87 1.52 -12.37
N ALA A 181 17.17 1.83 -12.55
CA ALA A 181 17.87 1.73 -13.81
C ALA A 181 18.03 0.27 -14.27
N SER A 182 18.14 0.09 -15.60
CA SER A 182 18.29 -1.22 -16.24
C SER A 182 19.43 -2.05 -15.63
N PRO A 183 20.64 -1.51 -15.38
CA PRO A 183 21.73 -2.29 -14.80
C PRO A 183 21.39 -2.93 -13.46
N MET A 184 20.68 -2.20 -12.57
CA MET A 184 20.27 -2.76 -11.28
C MET A 184 19.09 -3.73 -11.39
N ASN A 185 18.20 -3.53 -12.35
CA ASN A 185 17.11 -4.46 -12.59
C ASN A 185 17.61 -5.80 -13.12
N GLU A 186 18.65 -5.76 -13.96
CA GLU A 186 19.32 -6.94 -14.52
C GLU A 186 20.17 -7.64 -13.46
N ALA A 187 20.99 -6.91 -12.71
CA ALA A 187 21.84 -7.46 -11.66
C ALA A 187 21.04 -8.06 -10.48
N ILE A 188 19.88 -7.49 -10.18
CA ILE A 188 18.98 -7.97 -9.11
C ILE A 188 17.57 -8.10 -9.68
N PRO A 189 17.33 -9.14 -10.49
CA PRO A 189 16.03 -9.40 -11.08
C PRO A 189 15.01 -9.81 -10.02
N ILE A 190 13.71 -9.79 -10.37
CA ILE A 190 12.63 -10.22 -9.49
C ILE A 190 12.86 -11.63 -8.97
N ALA A 191 13.35 -12.53 -9.83
CA ALA A 191 13.68 -13.91 -9.47
C ALA A 191 14.73 -14.01 -8.35
N ALA A 192 15.73 -13.12 -8.33
CA ALA A 192 16.73 -13.09 -7.26
C ALA A 192 16.11 -12.65 -5.92
N LEU A 193 15.22 -11.66 -5.92
CA LEU A 193 14.51 -11.23 -4.72
C LEU A 193 13.53 -12.32 -4.23
N ARG A 194 12.87 -13.04 -5.13
CA ARG A 194 12.02 -14.20 -4.78
C ARG A 194 12.86 -15.33 -4.15
N ARG A 195 14.05 -15.63 -4.66
CA ARG A 195 14.97 -16.62 -4.04
C ARG A 195 15.41 -16.22 -2.63
N LEU A 196 15.48 -14.93 -2.34
CA LEU A 196 15.67 -14.42 -0.96
C LEU A 196 14.41 -14.51 -0.08
N GLY A 197 13.32 -15.04 -0.63
CA GLY A 197 12.07 -15.22 0.09
C GLY A 197 11.12 -14.01 0.02
N LEU A 198 11.38 -13.01 -0.81
CA LEU A 198 10.47 -11.86 -0.94
C LEU A 198 9.11 -12.32 -1.47
N MET A 199 8.07 -12.13 -0.67
CA MET A 199 6.68 -12.36 -1.04
C MET A 199 6.21 -11.25 -2.00
N SER A 200 5.55 -11.63 -3.10
CA SER A 200 4.78 -10.68 -3.90
C SER A 200 3.41 -10.45 -3.24
N LEU A 201 3.05 -9.18 -3.02
CA LEU A 201 1.75 -8.82 -2.46
C LEU A 201 0.62 -9.21 -3.41
N LEU A 202 0.86 -9.04 -4.72
CA LEU A 202 -0.11 -9.42 -5.75
C LEU A 202 -0.34 -10.93 -5.80
N ASP A 203 0.72 -11.73 -5.73
CA ASP A 203 0.61 -13.20 -5.78
C ASP A 203 -0.09 -13.72 -4.51
N GLU A 204 0.24 -13.16 -3.34
CA GLU A 204 -0.43 -13.49 -2.08
C GLU A 204 -1.92 -13.08 -2.11
N TYR A 205 -2.24 -11.90 -2.65
CA TYR A 205 -3.62 -11.48 -2.86
C TYR A 205 -4.37 -12.49 -3.75
N ARG A 206 -3.79 -12.89 -4.89
CA ARG A 206 -4.41 -13.89 -5.80
C ARG A 206 -4.64 -15.23 -5.11
N ARG A 207 -3.67 -15.68 -4.33
CA ARG A 207 -3.78 -16.91 -3.53
C ARG A 207 -4.96 -16.86 -2.55
N LEU A 208 -5.19 -15.71 -1.93
CA LEU A 208 -6.30 -15.51 -0.99
C LEU A 208 -7.67 -15.36 -1.66
N GLN A 209 -7.70 -15.11 -2.97
CA GLN A 209 -8.94 -15.02 -3.75
C GLN A 209 -9.42 -16.39 -4.27
N CYS A 210 -8.50 -17.34 -4.44
CA CYS A 210 -8.81 -18.73 -4.82
C CYS A 210 -8.65 -19.60 -3.56
N PRO A 211 -9.70 -19.78 -2.74
CA PRO A 211 -9.64 -20.79 -1.69
C PRO A 211 -9.52 -22.17 -2.36
N SER A 212 -8.57 -22.96 -1.87
CA SER A 212 -8.39 -24.38 -2.23
C SER A 212 -9.62 -25.16 -1.87
#